data_8c7ca118635c7e85f324a834eed2bf87
#
_entry.id   8c7ca118635c7e85f324a834eed2bf87
#
_cell.length_a   1.000
_cell.length_b   1.000
_cell.length_c   1.000
_cell.angle_alpha   90.00
_cell.angle_beta   90.00
_cell.angle_gamma   90.00
#
_symmetry.space_group_name_H-M   'P 1'
#
loop_
_entity.id
_entity.type
_entity.pdbx_description
1 polymer ?
#
loop_
_entity_poly.entity_id
_entity_poly.type
_entity_poly.pdbx_seq_one_letter_code
_entity_poly.pdbx_strand_id
1 'polypeptide(L)'
;MIYLLRKLSRGKREKGQVRIIEAILATFMVVSVIMLVMAFTRPLKSVYVRETADLRRLAYNLLNTLADNMVFEKTISSMPQGSPQAGNECMLYNLGFTASASLPPGLLFKMDVYKVEFNLTTGSSTLKWIGCASNYDWKNIRLVESEPIIYTYVCTGDPDSVRGTTLLIHLVIGYSG
;
A
#
# COMPACT_ATOMS: atom_id res chain seq x y z
N MET A 1 81.35 6.76 -17.18
CA MET A 1 80.61 6.24 -15.98
C MET A 1 79.36 7.07 -15.66
N ILE A 2 79.31 8.35 -15.89
CA ILE A 2 78.17 9.28 -15.56
C ILE A 2 76.92 9.04 -16.50
N TYR A 3 77.11 8.65 -17.73
CA TYR A 3 76.04 8.45 -18.73
C TYR A 3 75.17 7.22 -18.44
N LEU A 4 75.69 6.17 -17.84
CA LEU A 4 74.98 4.96 -17.47
C LEU A 4 74.06 5.15 -16.28
N LEU A 5 74.45 5.95 -15.32
CA LEU A 5 73.63 6.32 -14.12
C LEU A 5 72.43 7.18 -14.49
N ARG A 6 72.56 8.03 -15.52
CA ARG A 6 71.44 8.88 -15.99
C ARG A 6 70.37 8.12 -16.72
N LYS A 7 70.72 7.01 -17.40
CA LYS A 7 69.80 6.13 -18.12
C LYS A 7 68.99 5.23 -17.16
N LEU A 8 69.61 4.77 -16.06
CA LEU A 8 68.91 3.95 -15.03
C LEU A 8 67.93 4.79 -14.19
N SER A 9 68.21 6.04 -13.94
CA SER A 9 67.32 6.95 -13.18
C SER A 9 66.06 7.30 -14.00
N ARG A 10 66.15 7.41 -15.33
CA ARG A 10 65.00 7.71 -16.20
C ARG A 10 63.98 6.58 -16.22
N GLY A 11 64.41 5.33 -16.35
CA GLY A 11 63.54 4.16 -16.39
C GLY A 11 62.78 3.88 -15.06
N LYS A 12 63.32 4.28 -13.89
CA LYS A 12 62.62 4.20 -12.62
C LYS A 12 61.51 5.23 -12.48
N ARG A 13 61.70 6.43 -13.02
CA ARG A 13 60.74 7.53 -12.98
C ARG A 13 59.51 7.26 -13.86
N GLU A 14 59.72 6.67 -15.03
CA GLU A 14 58.64 6.30 -15.97
C GLU A 14 57.77 5.19 -15.37
N LYS A 15 58.36 4.18 -14.74
CA LYS A 15 57.61 3.11 -14.03
C LYS A 15 56.78 3.61 -12.87
N GLY A 16 57.21 4.64 -12.18
CA GLY A 16 56.44 5.27 -11.11
C GLY A 16 55.22 6.05 -11.64
N GLN A 17 55.38 6.78 -12.72
CA GLN A 17 54.29 7.54 -13.35
C GLN A 17 53.19 6.61 -13.91
N VAL A 18 53.55 5.50 -14.56
CA VAL A 18 52.59 4.50 -15.04
C VAL A 18 51.77 3.94 -13.89
N ARG A 19 52.34 3.58 -12.76
CA ARG A 19 51.61 3.08 -11.60
C ARG A 19 50.64 4.10 -10.99
N ILE A 20 50.99 5.37 -11.02
CA ILE A 20 50.09 6.43 -10.55
C ILE A 20 48.88 6.57 -11.49
N ILE A 21 49.10 6.52 -12.80
CA ILE A 21 48.02 6.57 -13.80
C ILE A 21 47.11 5.36 -13.68
N GLU A 22 47.67 4.17 -13.49
CA GLU A 22 46.90 2.93 -13.28
C GLU A 22 46.02 3.04 -12.00
N ALA A 23 46.57 3.57 -10.91
CA ALA A 23 45.83 3.75 -9.66
C ALA A 23 44.68 4.77 -9.82
N ILE A 24 44.92 5.86 -10.54
CA ILE A 24 43.87 6.87 -10.81
C ILE A 24 42.76 6.28 -11.70
N LEU A 25 43.11 5.52 -12.75
CA LEU A 25 42.15 4.86 -13.62
C LEU A 25 41.32 3.82 -12.86
N ALA A 26 41.95 3.00 -12.02
CA ALA A 26 41.26 2.02 -11.20
C ALA A 26 40.27 2.69 -10.22
N THR A 27 40.69 3.78 -9.57
CA THR A 27 39.81 4.53 -8.68
C THR A 27 38.64 5.14 -9.41
N PHE A 28 38.87 5.69 -10.59
CA PHE A 28 37.80 6.26 -11.42
C PHE A 28 36.79 5.21 -11.88
N MET A 29 37.25 4.01 -12.26
CA MET A 29 36.35 2.88 -12.59
C MET A 29 35.50 2.47 -11.40
N VAL A 30 36.08 2.32 -10.22
CA VAL A 30 35.33 1.94 -9.01
C VAL A 30 34.26 2.99 -8.67
N VAL A 31 34.62 4.28 -8.71
CA VAL A 31 33.67 5.37 -8.44
C VAL A 31 32.56 5.40 -9.49
N SER A 32 32.88 5.16 -10.76
CA SER A 32 31.88 5.11 -11.84
C SER A 32 30.89 3.96 -11.66
N VAL A 33 31.36 2.79 -11.26
CA VAL A 33 30.51 1.62 -10.97
C VAL A 33 29.59 1.92 -9.76
N ILE A 34 30.12 2.50 -8.71
CA ILE A 34 29.31 2.88 -7.53
C ILE A 34 28.24 3.90 -7.90
N MET A 35 28.57 4.92 -8.71
CA MET A 35 27.59 5.91 -9.17
C MET A 35 26.51 5.25 -10.07
N LEU A 36 26.90 4.33 -10.93
CA LEU A 36 25.96 3.58 -11.78
C LEU A 36 24.99 2.77 -10.94
N VAL A 37 25.48 2.01 -9.95
CA VAL A 37 24.65 1.23 -9.02
C VAL A 37 23.71 2.14 -8.26
N MET A 38 24.18 3.27 -7.72
CA MET A 38 23.33 4.24 -7.03
C MET A 38 22.27 4.87 -7.94
N ALA A 39 22.58 5.11 -9.22
CA ALA A 39 21.63 5.63 -10.19
C ALA A 39 20.51 4.63 -10.50
N PHE A 40 20.82 3.34 -10.58
CA PHE A 40 19.82 2.30 -10.83
C PHE A 40 18.99 1.91 -9.59
N THR A 41 19.53 2.08 -8.38
CA THR A 41 18.79 1.72 -7.15
C THR A 41 17.82 2.81 -6.69
N ARG A 42 18.03 4.07 -7.04
CA ARG A 42 17.16 5.18 -6.65
C ARG A 42 15.76 5.20 -7.30
N PRO A 43 15.57 4.88 -8.59
CA PRO A 43 14.24 4.97 -9.20
C PRO A 43 13.25 3.91 -8.70
N LEU A 44 13.70 2.72 -8.34
CA LEU A 44 12.81 1.65 -7.88
C LEU A 44 12.06 2.01 -6.60
N LYS A 45 12.72 2.68 -5.66
CA LYS A 45 12.09 3.09 -4.39
C LYS A 45 11.07 4.22 -4.57
N SER A 46 11.29 5.13 -5.51
CA SER A 46 10.36 6.24 -5.78
C SER A 46 9.10 5.79 -6.52
N VAL A 47 9.20 4.82 -7.42
CA VAL A 47 8.05 4.24 -8.13
C VAL A 47 7.15 3.50 -7.14
N TYR A 48 7.71 2.62 -6.32
CA TYR A 48 6.95 1.86 -5.31
C TYR A 48 6.20 2.77 -4.31
N VAL A 49 6.87 3.80 -3.79
CA VAL A 49 6.23 4.77 -2.85
C VAL A 49 5.13 5.57 -3.54
N ARG A 50 5.24 5.84 -4.83
CA ARG A 50 4.23 6.58 -5.59
C ARG A 50 2.98 5.73 -5.83
N GLU A 51 3.14 4.47 -6.19
CA GLU A 51 2.03 3.53 -6.43
C GLU A 51 1.22 3.27 -5.17
N THR A 52 1.86 3.03 -4.03
CA THR A 52 1.15 2.86 -2.74
C THR A 52 0.43 4.13 -2.29
N ALA A 53 1.00 5.32 -2.54
CA ALA A 53 0.33 6.59 -2.25
C ALA A 53 -0.91 6.79 -3.12
N ASP A 54 -0.88 6.36 -4.38
CA ASP A 54 -2.02 6.43 -5.30
C ASP A 54 -3.12 5.44 -4.88
N LEU A 55 -2.76 4.21 -4.47
CA LEU A 55 -3.71 3.24 -3.92
C LEU A 55 -4.40 3.77 -2.65
N ARG A 56 -3.65 4.37 -1.75
CA ARG A 56 -4.20 4.99 -0.54
C ARG A 56 -5.19 6.10 -0.87
N ARG A 57 -4.84 6.97 -1.80
CA ARG A 57 -5.71 8.06 -2.26
C ARG A 57 -7.00 7.54 -2.90
N LEU A 58 -6.90 6.52 -3.74
CA LEU A 58 -8.06 5.86 -4.35
C LEU A 58 -8.97 5.25 -3.29
N ALA A 59 -8.41 4.57 -2.30
CA ALA A 59 -9.17 3.97 -1.23
C ALA A 59 -9.91 4.99 -0.36
N TYR A 60 -9.27 6.12 0.01
CA TYR A 60 -9.97 7.18 0.72
C TYR A 60 -11.05 7.85 -0.12
N ASN A 61 -10.81 8.06 -1.42
CA ASN A 61 -11.82 8.59 -2.33
C ASN A 61 -13.03 7.66 -2.43
N LEU A 62 -12.78 6.35 -2.54
CA LEU A 62 -13.85 5.34 -2.52
C LEU A 62 -14.66 5.41 -1.22
N LEU A 63 -14.00 5.38 -0.06
CA LEU A 63 -14.66 5.39 1.24
C LEU A 63 -15.48 6.68 1.45
N ASN A 64 -14.95 7.82 1.07
CA ASN A 64 -15.67 9.10 1.13
C ASN A 64 -16.88 9.10 0.18
N THR A 65 -16.73 8.61 -1.05
CA THR A 65 -17.85 8.49 -2.00
C THR A 65 -18.96 7.59 -1.46
N LEU A 66 -18.61 6.46 -0.83
CA LEU A 66 -19.58 5.57 -0.20
C LEU A 66 -20.27 6.22 1.01
N ALA A 67 -19.52 6.99 1.79
CA ALA A 67 -20.04 7.75 2.92
C ALA A 67 -21.00 8.87 2.48
N ASP A 68 -20.61 9.69 1.51
CA ASP A 68 -21.41 10.81 0.98
C ASP A 68 -22.74 10.34 0.36
N ASN A 69 -22.74 9.16 -0.24
CA ASN A 69 -23.93 8.53 -0.81
C ASN A 69 -24.76 7.70 0.20
N MET A 70 -24.39 7.74 1.49
CA MET A 70 -25.03 7.00 2.58
C MET A 70 -25.16 5.50 2.27
N VAL A 71 -24.18 4.92 1.57
CA VAL A 71 -24.22 3.49 1.19
C VAL A 71 -24.09 2.60 2.42
N PHE A 72 -23.31 3.03 3.42
CA PHE A 72 -23.13 2.29 4.66
C PHE A 72 -24.43 2.18 5.45
N GLU A 73 -25.18 3.28 5.62
CA GLU A 73 -26.48 3.29 6.31
C GLU A 73 -27.50 2.41 5.60
N LYS A 74 -27.63 2.56 4.29
CA LYS A 74 -28.56 1.76 3.48
C LYS A 74 -28.24 0.27 3.55
N THR A 75 -26.94 -0.08 3.58
CA THR A 75 -26.51 -1.47 3.67
C THR A 75 -26.85 -2.06 5.03
N ILE A 76 -26.56 -1.33 6.13
CA ILE A 76 -26.81 -1.83 7.49
C ILE A 76 -28.29 -1.89 7.80
N SER A 77 -29.09 -0.91 7.36
CA SER A 77 -30.54 -0.88 7.58
C SER A 77 -31.26 -1.99 6.84
N SER A 78 -30.73 -2.43 5.70
CA SER A 78 -31.32 -3.53 4.89
C SER A 78 -30.95 -4.93 5.41
N MET A 79 -30.07 -5.03 6.41
CA MET A 79 -29.69 -6.32 6.98
C MET A 79 -30.81 -6.92 7.84
N PRO A 80 -31.17 -8.19 7.63
CA PRO A 80 -32.04 -8.89 8.56
C PRO A 80 -31.40 -8.90 9.94
N GLN A 81 -32.17 -8.61 11.01
CA GLN A 81 -31.74 -8.69 12.39
C GLN A 81 -31.51 -10.16 12.77
N GLY A 82 -30.41 -10.71 12.36
CA GLY A 82 -29.94 -12.05 12.70
C GLY A 82 -28.43 -12.08 12.55
N SER A 83 -27.77 -12.72 13.48
CA SER A 83 -26.31 -12.83 13.49
C SER A 83 -25.79 -13.20 12.10
N PRO A 84 -24.82 -12.45 11.55
CA PRO A 84 -24.13 -12.92 10.37
C PRO A 84 -23.54 -14.29 10.71
N GLN A 85 -24.01 -15.32 10.02
CA GLN A 85 -23.40 -16.63 10.16
C GLN A 85 -21.95 -16.47 9.74
N ALA A 86 -21.05 -16.95 10.57
CA ALA A 86 -19.62 -17.01 10.31
C ALA A 86 -19.32 -17.99 9.15
N GLY A 87 -19.90 -17.71 7.99
CA GLY A 87 -19.60 -18.36 6.72
C GLY A 87 -18.58 -17.49 5.98
N ASN A 88 -17.63 -18.15 5.36
CA ASN A 88 -16.52 -17.54 4.61
C ASN A 88 -16.93 -16.70 3.37
N GLU A 89 -18.17 -16.30 3.24
CA GLU A 89 -18.68 -15.55 2.10
C GLU A 89 -18.98 -14.10 2.49
N CYS A 90 -18.47 -13.19 1.67
CA CYS A 90 -18.75 -11.77 1.83
C CYS A 90 -20.24 -11.52 1.46
N MET A 91 -21.02 -11.07 2.45
CA MET A 91 -22.48 -10.96 2.35
C MET A 91 -23.00 -9.56 2.00
N LEU A 92 -22.14 -8.54 2.00
CA LEU A 92 -22.57 -7.17 1.72
C LEU A 92 -22.60 -6.89 0.21
N TYR A 93 -23.48 -7.59 -0.52
CA TYR A 93 -23.54 -7.52 -1.99
C TYR A 93 -23.74 -6.10 -2.52
N ASN A 94 -24.66 -5.33 -1.94
CA ASN A 94 -24.94 -3.96 -2.38
C ASN A 94 -23.72 -3.05 -2.20
N LEU A 95 -23.02 -3.16 -1.06
CA LEU A 95 -21.80 -2.45 -0.79
C LEU A 95 -20.68 -2.88 -1.76
N GLY A 96 -20.53 -4.18 -1.97
CA GLY A 96 -19.57 -4.76 -2.89
C GLY A 96 -19.78 -4.31 -4.34
N PHE A 97 -21.02 -4.31 -4.80
CA PHE A 97 -21.38 -3.86 -6.15
C PHE A 97 -21.09 -2.36 -6.34
N THR A 98 -21.53 -1.52 -5.39
CA THR A 98 -21.31 -0.07 -5.46
C THR A 98 -19.82 0.28 -5.41
N ALA A 99 -19.06 -0.38 -4.54
CA ALA A 99 -17.61 -0.20 -4.45
C ALA A 99 -16.91 -0.65 -5.75
N SER A 100 -17.29 -1.79 -6.32
CA SER A 100 -16.74 -2.28 -7.60
C SER A 100 -17.01 -1.32 -8.77
N ALA A 101 -18.21 -0.73 -8.81
CA ALA A 101 -18.59 0.22 -9.85
C ALA A 101 -17.83 1.56 -9.74
N SER A 102 -17.33 1.89 -8.55
CA SER A 102 -16.60 3.13 -8.27
C SER A 102 -15.09 3.01 -8.44
N LEU A 103 -14.58 1.80 -8.63
CA LEU A 103 -13.16 1.52 -8.77
C LEU A 103 -12.75 1.35 -10.25
N PRO A 104 -11.53 1.74 -10.61
CA PRO A 104 -10.94 1.41 -11.91
C PRO A 104 -10.90 -0.11 -12.16
N PRO A 105 -11.04 -0.54 -13.42
CA PRO A 105 -10.93 -1.96 -13.75
C PRO A 105 -9.55 -2.51 -13.41
N GLY A 106 -9.51 -3.74 -12.88
CA GLY A 106 -8.27 -4.40 -12.48
C GLY A 106 -7.86 -4.17 -11.03
N LEU A 107 -8.52 -3.27 -10.30
CA LEU A 107 -8.33 -3.12 -8.86
C LEU A 107 -9.22 -4.12 -8.10
N LEU A 108 -8.59 -4.79 -7.16
CA LEU A 108 -9.24 -5.73 -6.25
C LEU A 108 -9.35 -5.11 -4.87
N PHE A 109 -10.45 -5.38 -4.18
CA PHE A 109 -10.63 -4.91 -2.81
C PHE A 109 -11.33 -5.94 -1.94
N LYS A 110 -11.05 -5.82 -0.64
CA LYS A 110 -11.83 -6.43 0.45
C LYS A 110 -12.11 -5.40 1.51
N MET A 111 -13.34 -5.33 1.95
CA MET A 111 -13.81 -4.42 2.98
C MET A 111 -14.48 -5.22 4.08
N ASP A 112 -13.94 -5.19 5.28
CA ASP A 112 -14.55 -5.75 6.49
C ASP A 112 -15.17 -4.60 7.30
N VAL A 113 -16.44 -4.75 7.68
CA VAL A 113 -17.21 -3.72 8.40
C VAL A 113 -17.50 -4.20 9.80
N TYR A 114 -17.15 -3.37 10.78
CA TYR A 114 -17.38 -3.61 12.20
C TYR A 114 -18.24 -2.50 12.79
N LYS A 115 -19.16 -2.84 13.68
CA LYS A 115 -19.90 -1.90 14.52
C LYS A 115 -19.15 -1.72 15.85
N VAL A 116 -18.98 -0.48 16.26
CA VAL A 116 -18.42 -0.17 17.59
C VAL A 116 -19.58 -0.12 18.57
N GLU A 117 -19.60 -1.00 19.55
CA GLU A 117 -20.58 -1.02 20.64
C GLU A 117 -19.90 -0.56 21.94
N PHE A 118 -20.43 0.53 22.52
CA PHE A 118 -19.95 1.05 23.79
C PHE A 118 -20.78 0.48 24.94
N ASN A 119 -20.12 -0.13 25.89
CA ASN A 119 -20.74 -0.54 27.16
C ASN A 119 -20.57 0.58 28.18
N LEU A 120 -21.63 1.33 28.43
CA LEU A 120 -21.64 2.45 29.36
C LEU A 120 -21.36 2.03 30.81
N THR A 121 -21.65 0.77 31.17
CA THR A 121 -21.46 0.26 32.53
C THR A 121 -20.00 -0.05 32.83
N THR A 122 -19.25 -0.56 31.84
CA THR A 122 -17.86 -0.97 32.03
C THR A 122 -16.89 0.04 31.45
N GLY A 123 -17.35 1.05 30.69
CA GLY A 123 -16.51 2.01 29.96
C GLY A 123 -15.69 1.38 28.83
N SER A 124 -16.02 0.15 28.44
CA SER A 124 -15.30 -0.57 27.39
C SER A 124 -16.00 -0.48 26.04
N SER A 125 -15.23 -0.47 24.97
CA SER A 125 -15.73 -0.59 23.58
C SER A 125 -15.44 -1.98 23.03
N THR A 126 -16.42 -2.55 22.33
CA THR A 126 -16.27 -3.84 21.64
C THR A 126 -16.54 -3.66 20.15
N LEU A 127 -15.81 -4.41 19.32
CA LEU A 127 -16.01 -4.43 17.89
C LEU A 127 -16.84 -5.66 17.53
N LYS A 128 -18.02 -5.42 16.97
CA LYS A 128 -18.88 -6.47 16.45
C LYS A 128 -18.77 -6.49 14.94
N TRP A 129 -18.28 -7.60 14.39
CA TRP A 129 -18.22 -7.77 12.94
C TRP A 129 -19.64 -7.83 12.35
N ILE A 130 -19.89 -7.04 11.30
CA ILE A 130 -21.18 -6.97 10.63
C ILE A 130 -21.16 -7.81 9.35
N GLY A 131 -20.09 -7.72 8.57
CA GLY A 131 -19.96 -8.42 7.32
C GLY A 131 -18.77 -7.94 6.50
N CYS A 132 -18.61 -8.50 5.32
CA CYS A 132 -17.60 -8.08 4.38
C CYS A 132 -18.16 -7.87 2.97
N ALA A 133 -17.46 -7.07 2.19
CA ALA A 133 -17.66 -6.87 0.77
C ALA A 133 -16.36 -7.08 0.01
N SER A 134 -16.38 -7.75 -1.13
CA SER A 134 -15.22 -7.92 -1.99
C SER A 134 -15.64 -8.09 -3.43
N ASN A 135 -14.76 -7.79 -4.37
CA ASN A 135 -14.97 -8.03 -5.80
C ASN A 135 -14.22 -9.26 -6.33
N TYR A 136 -13.63 -10.06 -5.46
CA TYR A 136 -12.92 -11.30 -5.83
C TYR A 136 -12.90 -12.33 -4.70
N ASP A 137 -12.54 -13.58 -5.05
CA ASP A 137 -12.39 -14.66 -4.08
C ASP A 137 -10.99 -14.62 -3.42
N TRP A 138 -10.95 -14.23 -2.15
CA TRP A 138 -9.73 -14.13 -1.33
C TRP A 138 -8.98 -15.45 -1.13
N LYS A 139 -9.63 -16.57 -1.36
CA LYS A 139 -9.00 -17.89 -1.18
C LYS A 139 -8.03 -18.21 -2.31
N ASN A 140 -8.28 -17.67 -3.49
CA ASN A 140 -7.62 -18.09 -4.73
C ASN A 140 -6.68 -17.03 -5.32
N ILE A 141 -6.76 -15.76 -4.87
CA ILE A 141 -6.00 -14.65 -5.45
C ILE A 141 -5.09 -14.04 -4.39
N ARG A 142 -3.82 -13.85 -4.75
CA ARG A 142 -2.85 -13.07 -3.95
C ARG A 142 -2.74 -11.68 -4.54
N LEU A 143 -2.80 -10.66 -3.69
CA LEU A 143 -2.47 -9.31 -4.08
C LEU A 143 -0.95 -9.15 -4.10
N VAL A 144 -0.42 -8.58 -5.18
CA VAL A 144 1.02 -8.29 -5.32
C VAL A 144 1.34 -6.97 -4.62
N GLU A 145 0.49 -5.98 -4.83
CA GLU A 145 0.56 -4.70 -4.15
C GLU A 145 -0.75 -4.44 -3.46
N SER A 146 -0.71 -4.16 -2.18
CA SER A 146 -1.91 -3.89 -1.40
C SER A 146 -1.66 -2.82 -0.35
N GLU A 147 -2.65 -1.97 -0.14
CA GLU A 147 -2.67 -0.95 0.90
C GLU A 147 -3.84 -1.20 1.85
N PRO A 148 -3.58 -1.52 3.13
CA PRO A 148 -4.61 -1.61 4.15
C PRO A 148 -4.97 -0.23 4.70
N ILE A 149 -6.27 0.05 4.82
CA ILE A 149 -6.78 1.31 5.34
C ILE A 149 -7.84 1.04 6.39
N ILE A 150 -7.77 1.79 7.49
CA ILE A 150 -8.78 1.81 8.53
C ILE A 150 -9.52 3.14 8.44
N TYR A 151 -10.85 3.06 8.35
CA TYR A 151 -11.72 4.22 8.23
C TYR A 151 -12.82 4.15 9.28
N THR A 152 -13.06 5.24 9.99
CA THR A 152 -14.14 5.35 10.97
C THR A 152 -15.26 6.20 10.39
N TYR A 153 -16.48 5.68 10.41
CA TYR A 153 -17.65 6.35 9.90
C TYR A 153 -18.75 6.40 10.97
N VAL A 154 -19.40 7.53 11.12
CA VAL A 154 -20.56 7.71 11.99
C VAL A 154 -21.80 7.90 11.14
N CYS A 155 -22.77 7.00 11.27
CA CYS A 155 -24.02 7.07 10.54
C CYS A 155 -24.81 8.32 10.99
N THR A 156 -25.06 9.23 10.06
CA THR A 156 -25.74 10.51 10.33
C THR A 156 -27.12 10.60 9.67
N GLY A 157 -27.40 9.72 8.71
CA GLY A 157 -28.59 9.75 7.87
C GLY A 157 -29.74 8.88 8.33
N ASP A 158 -30.76 8.83 7.50
CA ASP A 158 -31.92 7.95 7.62
C ASP A 158 -31.56 6.51 7.19
N PRO A 159 -32.14 5.49 7.82
CA PRO A 159 -33.20 5.56 8.83
C PRO A 159 -32.68 5.81 10.24
N ASP A 160 -33.50 6.38 11.09
CA ASP A 160 -33.19 6.69 12.50
C ASP A 160 -32.67 5.48 13.30
N SER A 161 -32.98 4.26 12.86
CA SER A 161 -32.54 3.02 13.51
C SER A 161 -31.01 2.80 13.50
N VAL A 162 -30.29 3.43 12.58
CA VAL A 162 -28.81 3.33 12.47
C VAL A 162 -28.09 4.63 12.82
N ARG A 163 -28.84 5.72 13.02
CA ARG A 163 -28.28 7.02 13.37
C ARG A 163 -27.44 6.97 14.64
N GLY A 164 -26.25 7.57 14.59
CA GLY A 164 -25.29 7.54 15.71
C GLY A 164 -24.49 6.24 15.82
N THR A 165 -24.76 5.26 14.97
CA THR A 165 -23.93 4.05 14.94
C THR A 165 -22.55 4.38 14.39
N THR A 166 -21.53 3.99 15.14
CA THR A 166 -20.12 4.14 14.70
C THR A 166 -19.65 2.84 14.06
N LEU A 167 -19.12 2.97 12.87
CA LEU A 167 -18.55 1.87 12.09
C LEU A 167 -17.04 2.00 12.01
N LEU A 168 -16.36 0.88 12.13
CA LEU A 168 -14.95 0.75 11.78
C LEU A 168 -14.86 -0.10 10.52
N ILE A 169 -14.28 0.45 9.48
CA ILE A 169 -14.16 -0.17 8.16
C ILE A 169 -12.69 -0.46 7.91
N HIS A 170 -12.38 -1.72 7.69
CA HIS A 170 -11.05 -2.17 7.29
C HIS A 170 -11.07 -2.52 5.81
N LEU A 171 -10.47 -1.67 4.99
CA LEU A 171 -10.37 -1.81 3.55
C LEU A 171 -8.96 -2.23 3.16
N VAL A 172 -8.84 -3.28 2.37
CA VAL A 172 -7.61 -3.66 1.67
C VAL A 172 -7.87 -3.52 0.17
N ILE A 173 -7.06 -2.74 -0.51
CA ILE A 173 -7.13 -2.51 -1.95
C ILE A 173 -5.79 -2.83 -2.59
N GLY A 174 -5.80 -3.38 -3.81
CA GLY A 174 -4.56 -3.75 -4.50
C GLY A 174 -4.76 -4.32 -5.89
N TYR A 175 -3.66 -4.74 -6.48
CA TYR A 175 -3.64 -5.39 -7.79
C TYR A 175 -3.43 -6.89 -7.65
N SER A 176 -4.04 -7.67 -8.56
CA SER A 176 -3.76 -9.10 -8.70
C SER A 176 -2.39 -9.30 -9.37
N GLY A 177 -1.64 -10.27 -8.91
CA GLY A 177 -0.42 -10.74 -9.58
C GLY A 177 -0.71 -11.77 -10.64
#